data_b538bbf1b4d30452ff429212d360379d
#
_entry.id   b538bbf1b4d30452ff429212d360379d
#
_cell.length_a   1.000
_cell.length_b   1.000
_cell.length_c   1.000
_cell.angle_alpha   90.00
_cell.angle_beta   90.00
_cell.angle_gamma   90.00
#
_symmetry.space_group_name_H-M   'P 1'
#
loop_
_entity.id
_entity.type
_entity.pdbx_description
1 polymer ?
#
loop_
_entity_poly.entity_id
_entity_poly.type
_entity_poly.pdbx_seq_one_letter_code
_entity_poly.pdbx_strand_id
1 'polypeptide(L)'
;MTNGRIIASTIIALTILGAIGIAPRLWRDRQIRASAPNAELEAPLVTVGFPVRAPAATDLVLPGSIQAVQETALYARVDGYLKRRLVNIGDRVQAGQILAEIDTPELDQQLFQVKATLAQSISSLEQARATLQHNETQLEYNRVNLERWRTMKDRDLIAQQDLDDRQVLVKSGQADVDAARANVAAAEANVAANKANVERIVNLQSFQKVRAPFAGVITVRNVDSGALITAGSGSNNQPLFRMAQTDSLRIFVNVPQTFVAMIAPGLAAEIAVREFPQRTFAAEVASIAGALDPASRTLLTEVRMRNEGDLLRPGIYADVKFHLTHDNPPLIIPASALILRSGPPRVATVGADNKVRFQLVQLGRDYGTTVEVVAGLSEKYPLLVAPPDDLQEGQLVRTLTAPAGSNAKTD
;
A
#
# COMPACT_ATOMS: atom_id res chain seq x y z
N MET A 1 59.93 -98.94 48.65
CA MET A 1 60.08 -98.27 47.36
C MET A 1 58.74 -98.29 46.52
N THR A 2 57.57 -97.90 47.14
CA THR A 2 56.27 -98.05 46.53
C THR A 2 55.46 -96.76 46.44
N ASN A 3 55.82 -95.66 47.11
CA ASN A 3 55.02 -94.46 47.20
C ASN A 3 55.22 -93.48 46.03
N GLY A 4 56.36 -93.49 45.30
CA GLY A 4 56.64 -92.60 44.19
C GLY A 4 55.84 -92.88 42.89
N ARG A 5 55.47 -94.18 42.67
CA ARG A 5 54.70 -94.61 41.52
C ARG A 5 53.21 -94.27 41.59
N ILE A 6 52.68 -94.24 42.79
CA ILE A 6 51.28 -93.92 43.03
C ILE A 6 51.06 -92.38 42.82
N ILE A 7 51.98 -91.53 43.25
CA ILE A 7 51.92 -90.08 43.08
C ILE A 7 52.06 -89.70 41.60
N ALA A 8 52.92 -90.37 40.87
CA ALA A 8 53.09 -90.10 39.41
C ALA A 8 51.84 -90.57 38.63
N SER A 9 51.20 -91.67 39.01
CA SER A 9 49.99 -92.12 38.30
C SER A 9 48.73 -91.21 38.57
N THR A 10 48.68 -90.67 39.81
CA THR A 10 47.57 -89.73 40.18
C THR A 10 47.74 -88.39 39.47
N ILE A 11 48.96 -87.85 39.30
CA ILE A 11 49.23 -86.64 38.57
C ILE A 11 48.92 -86.84 37.07
N ILE A 12 49.28 -87.98 36.47
CA ILE A 12 48.98 -88.26 35.07
C ILE A 12 47.45 -88.43 34.87
N ALA A 13 46.76 -89.07 35.77
CA ALA A 13 45.30 -89.18 35.71
C ALA A 13 44.59 -87.83 35.83
N LEU A 14 45.11 -86.94 36.70
CA LEU A 14 44.56 -85.59 36.89
C LEU A 14 44.83 -84.68 35.64
N THR A 15 45.98 -84.83 34.99
CA THR A 15 46.30 -84.09 33.79
C THR A 15 45.48 -84.57 32.58
N ILE A 16 45.25 -85.89 32.51
CA ILE A 16 44.38 -86.44 31.42
C ILE A 16 42.91 -86.04 31.67
N LEU A 17 42.44 -86.02 32.90
CA LEU A 17 41.05 -85.57 33.19
C LEU A 17 40.92 -84.04 32.93
N GLY A 18 41.94 -83.23 33.22
CA GLY A 18 41.95 -81.80 32.94
C GLY A 18 41.99 -81.58 31.43
N ALA A 19 42.78 -82.36 30.70
CA ALA A 19 42.83 -82.26 29.21
C ALA A 19 41.48 -82.65 28.52
N ILE A 20 40.81 -83.74 29.07
CA ILE A 20 39.50 -84.16 28.58
C ILE A 20 38.42 -83.14 28.88
N GLY A 21 38.50 -82.39 29.99
CA GLY A 21 37.52 -81.39 30.39
C GLY A 21 37.72 -80.05 29.67
N ILE A 22 38.98 -79.68 29.42
CA ILE A 22 39.31 -78.33 28.86
C ILE A 22 39.44 -78.36 27.28
N ALA A 23 39.95 -79.42 26.71
CA ALA A 23 40.16 -79.55 25.28
C ALA A 23 38.85 -79.35 24.45
N PRO A 24 37.72 -79.99 24.82
CA PRO A 24 36.49 -79.79 24.02
C PRO A 24 35.94 -78.35 24.17
N ARG A 25 36.22 -77.69 25.30
CA ARG A 25 35.80 -76.27 25.48
C ARG A 25 36.65 -75.32 24.60
N LEU A 26 37.95 -75.57 24.58
CA LEU A 26 38.85 -74.77 23.73
C LEU A 26 38.65 -75.06 22.24
N TRP A 27 38.29 -76.27 21.89
CA TRP A 27 37.93 -76.64 20.49
C TRP A 27 36.59 -76.03 20.09
N ARG A 28 35.66 -76.03 20.97
CA ARG A 28 34.33 -75.45 20.76
C ARG A 28 34.37 -73.92 20.65
N ASP A 29 35.24 -73.27 21.47
CA ASP A 29 35.47 -71.82 21.38
C ASP A 29 36.24 -71.47 20.10
N ARG A 30 37.14 -72.34 19.60
CA ARG A 30 37.80 -72.18 18.32
C ARG A 30 36.88 -72.41 17.15
N GLN A 31 35.98 -73.39 17.21
CA GLN A 31 34.96 -73.62 16.21
C GLN A 31 33.90 -72.49 16.18
N ILE A 32 33.51 -72.02 17.29
CA ILE A 32 32.60 -70.85 17.40
C ILE A 32 33.30 -69.58 16.84
N ARG A 33 34.57 -69.42 17.06
CA ARG A 33 35.33 -68.30 16.43
C ARG A 33 35.67 -68.53 14.97
N ALA A 34 35.76 -69.73 14.48
CA ALA A 34 36.02 -70.10 13.10
C ALA A 34 34.73 -70.24 12.26
N SER A 35 33.63 -70.55 12.91
CA SER A 35 32.27 -70.55 12.33
C SER A 35 31.41 -69.33 12.65
N ALA A 36 31.98 -68.32 13.36
CA ALA A 36 31.51 -66.98 13.16
C ALA A 36 31.68 -66.71 11.65
N PRO A 37 30.65 -66.63 10.85
CA PRO A 37 30.83 -66.18 9.50
C PRO A 37 31.62 -64.89 9.61
N ASN A 38 32.64 -64.69 8.77
CA ASN A 38 33.03 -63.40 8.39
C ASN A 38 31.75 -62.78 7.87
N ALA A 39 30.96 -62.25 8.80
CA ALA A 39 30.10 -61.13 8.56
C ALA A 39 31.10 -59.99 8.24
N GLU A 40 31.78 -60.09 7.07
CA GLU A 40 31.88 -58.94 6.24
C GLU A 40 30.48 -58.36 6.29
N LEU A 41 30.31 -57.37 7.14
CA LEU A 41 29.11 -56.58 7.31
C LEU A 41 28.72 -56.27 5.88
N GLU A 42 27.80 -57.06 5.28
CA GLU A 42 27.22 -56.69 3.97
C GLU A 42 26.62 -55.36 4.24
N ALA A 43 27.32 -54.33 3.73
CA ALA A 43 26.93 -52.96 3.97
C ALA A 43 25.47 -52.86 3.66
N PRO A 44 24.60 -52.41 4.59
CA PRO A 44 23.15 -52.42 4.39
C PRO A 44 22.79 -51.72 3.10
N LEU A 45 21.89 -52.31 2.34
CA LEU A 45 21.38 -51.76 1.11
C LEU A 45 20.40 -50.63 1.45
N VAL A 46 20.73 -49.42 1.06
CA VAL A 46 19.94 -48.24 1.34
C VAL A 46 19.51 -47.53 0.06
N THR A 47 18.27 -47.07 0.03
CA THR A 47 17.75 -46.28 -1.08
C THR A 47 18.20 -44.84 -0.92
N VAL A 48 18.83 -44.30 -1.97
CA VAL A 48 19.28 -42.89 -1.99
C VAL A 48 18.51 -42.09 -3.04
N GLY A 49 18.27 -40.85 -2.72
CA GLY A 49 17.72 -39.86 -3.62
C GLY A 49 18.53 -38.58 -3.59
N PHE A 50 18.38 -37.72 -4.56
CA PHE A 50 19.02 -36.39 -4.57
C PHE A 50 18.00 -35.33 -4.11
N PRO A 51 18.46 -34.34 -3.35
CA PRO A 51 17.63 -33.18 -3.06
C PRO A 51 17.29 -32.47 -4.38
N VAL A 52 16.07 -32.02 -4.53
CA VAL A 52 15.60 -31.29 -5.70
C VAL A 52 15.41 -29.83 -5.32
N ARG A 53 15.91 -28.92 -6.13
CA ARG A 53 15.69 -27.50 -5.89
C ARG A 53 14.23 -27.15 -6.14
N ALA A 54 13.62 -26.38 -5.23
CA ALA A 54 12.29 -25.85 -5.43
C ALA A 54 12.24 -24.98 -6.69
N PRO A 55 11.09 -24.84 -7.35
CA PRO A 55 10.95 -23.92 -8.47
C PRO A 55 11.38 -22.50 -8.06
N ALA A 56 12.19 -21.86 -8.92
CA ALA A 56 12.64 -20.48 -8.68
C ALA A 56 11.48 -19.48 -8.71
N ALA A 57 10.38 -19.81 -9.37
CA ALA A 57 9.16 -19.02 -9.41
C ALA A 57 8.02 -19.80 -8.72
N THR A 58 7.29 -19.11 -7.86
CA THR A 58 6.12 -19.65 -7.16
C THR A 58 4.97 -18.65 -7.33
N ASP A 59 3.81 -19.15 -7.72
CA ASP A 59 2.61 -18.34 -7.83
C ASP A 59 1.90 -18.26 -6.47
N LEU A 60 1.64 -17.04 -6.03
CA LEU A 60 0.83 -16.76 -4.84
C LEU A 60 -0.51 -16.19 -5.27
N VAL A 61 -1.60 -16.93 -5.05
CA VAL A 61 -2.95 -16.48 -5.37
C VAL A 61 -3.65 -16.03 -4.09
N LEU A 62 -4.11 -14.79 -4.08
CA LEU A 62 -4.81 -14.20 -2.94
C LEU A 62 -6.09 -13.48 -3.40
N PRO A 63 -7.17 -13.53 -2.63
CA PRO A 63 -8.38 -12.79 -2.93
C PRO A 63 -8.16 -11.28 -2.75
N GLY A 64 -8.72 -10.50 -3.67
CA GLY A 64 -8.71 -9.05 -3.63
C GLY A 64 -10.07 -8.44 -3.95
N SER A 65 -10.30 -7.21 -3.52
CA SER A 65 -11.49 -6.42 -3.80
C SER A 65 -11.17 -5.34 -4.82
N ILE A 66 -11.86 -5.38 -5.95
CA ILE A 66 -11.71 -4.38 -7.03
C ILE A 66 -12.47 -3.11 -6.65
N GLN A 67 -11.77 -1.99 -6.69
CA GLN A 67 -12.33 -0.67 -6.42
C GLN A 67 -11.96 0.32 -7.52
N ALA A 68 -12.75 1.37 -7.65
CA ALA A 68 -12.40 2.51 -8.49
C ALA A 68 -11.17 3.24 -7.92
N VAL A 69 -10.34 3.81 -8.78
CA VAL A 69 -9.21 4.65 -8.33
C VAL A 69 -9.73 5.89 -7.60
N GLN A 70 -10.79 6.49 -8.11
CA GLN A 70 -11.49 7.60 -7.48
C GLN A 70 -12.99 7.34 -7.49
N GLU A 71 -13.62 7.55 -6.35
CA GLU A 71 -15.07 7.54 -6.21
C GLU A 71 -15.48 8.75 -5.36
N THR A 72 -16.53 9.45 -5.77
CA THR A 72 -17.04 10.59 -5.03
C THR A 72 -18.56 10.67 -5.06
N ALA A 73 -19.11 11.19 -3.97
CA ALA A 73 -20.50 11.55 -3.85
C ALA A 73 -20.65 13.07 -4.03
N LEU A 74 -21.49 13.49 -4.96
CA LEU A 74 -21.73 14.87 -5.31
C LEU A 74 -22.98 15.37 -4.60
N TYR A 75 -22.81 16.37 -3.74
CA TYR A 75 -23.86 17.01 -3.00
C TYR A 75 -24.16 18.40 -3.55
N ALA A 76 -25.38 18.86 -3.37
CA ALA A 76 -25.72 20.25 -3.64
C ALA A 76 -25.00 21.18 -2.65
N ARG A 77 -24.59 22.35 -3.13
CA ARG A 77 -23.97 23.43 -2.33
C ARG A 77 -24.88 24.66 -2.19
N VAL A 78 -26.02 24.63 -2.86
CA VAL A 78 -27.05 25.65 -2.81
C VAL A 78 -28.42 25.01 -2.75
N ASP A 79 -29.35 25.68 -2.07
CA ASP A 79 -30.76 25.29 -2.00
C ASP A 79 -31.50 25.77 -3.27
N GLY A 80 -32.51 24.99 -3.69
CA GLY A 80 -33.31 25.33 -4.86
C GLY A 80 -34.04 24.14 -5.43
N TYR A 81 -34.59 24.29 -6.63
CA TYR A 81 -35.24 23.20 -7.36
C TYR A 81 -34.35 22.72 -8.48
N LEU A 82 -34.30 21.41 -8.71
CA LEU A 82 -33.56 20.87 -9.85
C LEU A 82 -34.26 21.24 -11.15
N LYS A 83 -33.72 22.21 -11.87
CA LYS A 83 -34.24 22.70 -13.12
C LYS A 83 -34.19 21.67 -14.23
N ARG A 84 -33.02 21.07 -14.40
CA ARG A 84 -32.78 20.01 -15.39
C ARG A 84 -31.61 19.12 -14.99
N ARG A 85 -31.71 17.87 -15.40
CA ARG A 85 -30.69 16.85 -15.28
C ARG A 85 -30.17 16.53 -16.67
N LEU A 86 -28.84 16.46 -16.81
CA LEU A 86 -28.17 16.29 -18.12
C LEU A 86 -27.56 14.91 -18.29
N VAL A 87 -27.51 14.09 -17.20
CA VAL A 87 -26.86 12.77 -17.17
C VAL A 87 -27.74 11.73 -16.49
N ASN A 88 -27.54 10.46 -16.84
CA ASN A 88 -28.19 9.30 -16.28
C ASN A 88 -27.16 8.35 -15.61
N ILE A 89 -27.66 7.31 -14.92
CA ILE A 89 -26.84 6.21 -14.43
C ILE A 89 -26.19 5.50 -15.64
N GLY A 90 -24.89 5.25 -15.56
CA GLY A 90 -24.10 4.62 -16.61
C GLY A 90 -23.49 5.59 -17.63
N ASP A 91 -23.87 6.88 -17.61
CA ASP A 91 -23.30 7.87 -18.51
C ASP A 91 -21.83 8.15 -18.16
N ARG A 92 -21.00 8.26 -19.21
CA ARG A 92 -19.63 8.73 -19.09
C ARG A 92 -19.60 10.24 -19.14
N VAL A 93 -18.85 10.84 -18.23
CA VAL A 93 -18.71 12.27 -18.07
C VAL A 93 -17.24 12.68 -18.04
N GLN A 94 -16.98 13.89 -18.56
CA GLN A 94 -15.65 14.48 -18.49
C GLN A 94 -15.51 15.41 -17.29
N ALA A 95 -14.26 15.67 -16.87
CA ALA A 95 -13.99 16.64 -15.82
C ALA A 95 -14.57 18.03 -16.20
N GLY A 96 -15.28 18.69 -15.26
CA GLY A 96 -15.93 19.97 -15.46
C GLY A 96 -17.27 19.91 -16.22
N GLN A 97 -17.69 18.77 -16.76
CA GLN A 97 -18.99 18.60 -17.43
C GLN A 97 -20.15 18.90 -16.46
N ILE A 98 -21.16 19.61 -16.93
CA ILE A 98 -22.36 19.92 -16.15
C ILE A 98 -23.24 18.67 -16.11
N LEU A 99 -23.57 18.23 -14.90
CA LEU A 99 -24.41 17.07 -14.63
C LEU A 99 -25.87 17.45 -14.40
N ALA A 100 -26.08 18.59 -13.73
CA ALA A 100 -27.39 19.11 -13.40
C ALA A 100 -27.33 20.62 -13.20
N GLU A 101 -28.50 21.27 -13.32
CA GLU A 101 -28.69 22.69 -13.03
C GLU A 101 -29.79 22.86 -11.96
N ILE A 102 -29.46 23.64 -10.93
CA ILE A 102 -30.37 24.00 -9.84
C ILE A 102 -30.87 25.39 -10.10
N ASP A 103 -32.17 25.60 -10.04
CA ASP A 103 -32.84 26.90 -10.11
C ASP A 103 -32.85 27.53 -8.70
N THR A 104 -32.26 28.72 -8.60
CA THR A 104 -32.11 29.42 -7.30
C THR A 104 -32.50 30.88 -7.47
N PRO A 105 -33.79 31.18 -7.66
CA PRO A 105 -34.28 32.55 -7.92
C PRO A 105 -33.92 33.50 -6.79
N GLU A 106 -33.82 33.03 -5.54
CA GLU A 106 -33.44 33.84 -4.38
C GLU A 106 -31.99 34.36 -4.49
N LEU A 107 -31.05 33.51 -4.95
CA LEU A 107 -29.66 33.95 -5.18
C LEU A 107 -29.56 34.95 -6.32
N ASP A 108 -30.36 34.80 -7.36
CA ASP A 108 -30.42 35.76 -8.48
C ASP A 108 -30.88 37.13 -8.03
N GLN A 109 -31.93 37.20 -7.20
CA GLN A 109 -32.41 38.43 -6.59
C GLN A 109 -31.37 39.02 -5.62
N GLN A 110 -30.72 38.19 -4.81
CA GLN A 110 -29.66 38.63 -3.89
C GLN A 110 -28.48 39.23 -4.69
N LEU A 111 -28.09 38.61 -5.80
CA LEU A 111 -27.04 39.14 -6.67
C LEU A 111 -27.43 40.52 -7.23
N PHE A 112 -28.66 40.68 -7.65
CA PHE A 112 -29.16 41.96 -8.13
C PHE A 112 -29.07 43.03 -7.03
N GLN A 113 -29.52 42.74 -5.82
CA GLN A 113 -29.46 43.65 -4.66
C GLN A 113 -28.03 44.08 -4.32
N VAL A 114 -27.06 43.11 -4.21
CA VAL A 114 -25.68 43.47 -3.85
C VAL A 114 -24.99 44.28 -4.94
N LYS A 115 -25.33 44.02 -6.25
CA LYS A 115 -24.84 44.83 -7.38
C LYS A 115 -25.38 46.29 -7.27
N ALA A 116 -26.65 46.48 -6.93
CA ALA A 116 -27.19 47.81 -6.71
C ALA A 116 -26.51 48.56 -5.57
N THR A 117 -26.20 47.86 -4.45
CA THR A 117 -25.44 48.43 -3.33
C THR A 117 -24.02 48.83 -3.75
N LEU A 118 -23.35 48.00 -4.57
CA LEU A 118 -22.05 48.33 -5.12
C LEU A 118 -22.13 49.60 -5.99
N ALA A 119 -23.11 49.69 -6.87
CA ALA A 119 -23.31 50.87 -7.72
C ALA A 119 -23.51 52.15 -6.89
N GLN A 120 -24.28 52.05 -5.79
CA GLN A 120 -24.48 53.18 -4.86
C GLN A 120 -23.16 53.59 -4.19
N SER A 121 -22.33 52.64 -3.74
CA SER A 121 -21.02 52.95 -3.13
C SER A 121 -20.05 53.56 -4.13
N ILE A 122 -20.07 53.16 -5.41
CA ILE A 122 -19.29 53.78 -6.47
C ILE A 122 -19.72 55.26 -6.67
N SER A 123 -21.01 55.53 -6.69
CA SER A 123 -21.53 56.93 -6.80
C SER A 123 -21.11 57.77 -5.60
N SER A 124 -21.10 57.21 -4.39
CA SER A 124 -20.61 57.89 -3.18
C SER A 124 -19.14 58.19 -3.24
N LEU A 125 -18.31 57.31 -3.82
CA LEU A 125 -16.87 57.53 -4.07
C LEU A 125 -16.67 58.68 -5.04
N GLU A 126 -17.41 58.74 -6.14
CA GLU A 126 -17.31 59.85 -7.11
C GLU A 126 -17.70 61.17 -6.49
N GLN A 127 -18.71 61.20 -5.62
CA GLN A 127 -19.06 62.42 -4.85
C GLN A 127 -17.91 62.83 -3.91
N ALA A 128 -17.30 61.88 -3.20
CA ALA A 128 -16.17 62.19 -2.31
C ALA A 128 -14.95 62.72 -3.10
N ARG A 129 -14.66 62.17 -4.30
CA ARG A 129 -13.62 62.61 -5.19
C ARG A 129 -13.89 64.04 -5.72
N ALA A 130 -15.17 64.34 -6.11
CA ALA A 130 -15.52 65.67 -6.51
C ALA A 130 -15.33 66.73 -5.40
N THR A 131 -15.68 66.33 -4.13
CA THR A 131 -15.40 67.21 -2.99
C THR A 131 -13.94 67.43 -2.73
N LEU A 132 -13.11 66.40 -2.84
CA LEU A 132 -11.65 66.52 -2.72
C LEU A 132 -11.11 67.47 -3.81
N GLN A 133 -11.49 67.34 -5.05
CA GLN A 133 -11.08 68.21 -6.15
C GLN A 133 -11.46 69.66 -5.90
N HIS A 134 -12.68 69.90 -5.37
CA HIS A 134 -13.13 71.25 -4.97
C HIS A 134 -12.22 71.84 -3.90
N ASN A 135 -11.93 71.11 -2.83
CA ASN A 135 -11.07 71.58 -1.74
C ASN A 135 -9.63 71.81 -2.16
N GLU A 136 -9.09 70.92 -3.02
CA GLU A 136 -7.76 71.12 -3.58
C GLU A 136 -7.64 72.41 -4.47
N THR A 137 -8.66 72.69 -5.26
CA THR A 137 -8.76 73.90 -6.04
C THR A 137 -8.85 75.15 -5.15
N GLN A 138 -9.64 75.12 -4.09
CA GLN A 138 -9.79 76.20 -3.11
C GLN A 138 -8.47 76.45 -2.34
N LEU A 139 -7.79 75.42 -1.93
CA LEU A 139 -6.48 75.50 -1.29
C LEU A 139 -5.46 76.16 -2.21
N GLU A 140 -5.40 75.76 -3.48
CA GLU A 140 -4.48 76.37 -4.46
C GLU A 140 -4.78 77.85 -4.66
N TYR A 141 -6.04 78.23 -4.76
CA TYR A 141 -6.44 79.66 -4.80
C TYR A 141 -5.96 80.40 -3.56
N ASN A 142 -6.13 79.86 -2.36
CA ASN A 142 -5.67 80.46 -1.12
C ASN A 142 -4.14 80.60 -1.07
N ARG A 143 -3.40 79.58 -1.56
CA ARG A 143 -1.95 79.66 -1.65
C ARG A 143 -1.46 80.74 -2.57
N VAL A 144 -2.01 80.85 -3.78
CA VAL A 144 -1.67 81.89 -4.75
C VAL A 144 -1.94 83.29 -4.15
N ASN A 145 -3.06 83.43 -3.46
CA ASN A 145 -3.38 84.72 -2.77
C ASN A 145 -2.38 85.04 -1.64
N LEU A 146 -2.02 84.05 -0.82
CA LEU A 146 -1.04 84.24 0.23
C LEU A 146 0.30 84.71 -0.34
N GLU A 147 0.81 84.18 -1.45
CA GLU A 147 2.05 84.64 -2.09
C GLU A 147 1.96 86.09 -2.59
N ARG A 148 0.79 86.48 -3.15
CA ARG A 148 0.62 87.90 -3.53
C ARG A 148 0.64 88.82 -2.32
N TRP A 149 -0.01 88.43 -1.22
CA TRP A 149 -0.04 89.20 0.03
C TRP A 149 1.34 89.21 0.68
N ARG A 150 2.15 88.17 0.65
CA ARG A 150 3.55 88.16 1.07
C ARG A 150 4.38 89.27 0.31
N THR A 151 4.23 89.27 -1.01
CA THR A 151 4.93 90.26 -1.88
C THR A 151 4.50 91.71 -1.52
N MET A 152 3.25 91.98 -1.16
CA MET A 152 2.77 93.31 -0.71
C MET A 152 3.30 93.65 0.69
N LYS A 153 3.40 92.66 1.60
CA LYS A 153 3.97 92.88 2.93
C LYS A 153 5.45 93.22 2.87
N ASP A 154 6.23 92.55 2.02
CA ASP A 154 7.67 92.84 1.78
C ASP A 154 7.90 94.28 1.30
N ARG A 155 6.82 94.91 0.78
CA ARG A 155 6.83 96.35 0.38
C ARG A 155 6.17 97.25 1.41
N ASP A 156 5.89 96.80 2.62
CA ASP A 156 5.18 97.49 3.68
C ASP A 156 3.82 98.11 3.30
N LEU A 157 3.10 97.43 2.33
CA LEU A 157 1.80 97.92 1.84
C LEU A 157 0.59 97.43 2.61
N ILE A 158 0.77 96.46 3.56
CA ILE A 158 -0.29 95.85 4.33
C ILE A 158 0.11 95.64 5.80
N ALA A 159 -0.90 95.46 6.68
CA ALA A 159 -0.68 95.09 8.08
C ALA A 159 -0.24 93.61 8.25
N GLN A 160 0.47 93.33 9.36
CA GLN A 160 0.90 91.95 9.68
C GLN A 160 -0.36 91.02 9.89
N GLN A 161 -1.37 91.57 10.50
CA GLN A 161 -2.66 90.84 10.77
C GLN A 161 -3.27 90.33 9.48
N ASP A 162 -3.26 91.14 8.41
CA ASP A 162 -3.85 90.69 7.11
C ASP A 162 -3.11 89.47 6.51
N LEU A 163 -1.77 89.44 6.67
CA LEU A 163 -0.93 88.31 6.23
C LEU A 163 -1.22 87.07 7.09
N ASP A 164 -1.33 87.19 8.42
CA ASP A 164 -1.62 86.12 9.34
C ASP A 164 -2.98 85.53 9.07
N ASP A 165 -3.96 86.33 8.74
CA ASP A 165 -5.32 85.86 8.34
C ASP A 165 -5.25 85.01 7.06
N ARG A 166 -4.43 85.38 6.07
CA ARG A 166 -4.25 84.56 4.83
C ARG A 166 -3.51 83.27 5.10
N GLN A 167 -2.56 83.25 6.07
CA GLN A 167 -1.88 82.02 6.48
C GLN A 167 -2.86 81.05 7.18
N VAL A 168 -3.77 81.56 7.99
CA VAL A 168 -4.80 80.73 8.62
C VAL A 168 -5.72 80.13 7.56
N LEU A 169 -6.14 80.85 6.51
CA LEU A 169 -6.94 80.33 5.42
C LEU A 169 -6.24 79.19 4.65
N VAL A 170 -4.93 79.27 4.43
CA VAL A 170 -4.15 78.19 3.80
C VAL A 170 -4.08 76.98 4.73
N LYS A 171 -3.82 77.14 6.02
CA LYS A 171 -3.80 76.05 7.00
C LYS A 171 -5.14 75.36 7.10
N SER A 172 -6.25 76.13 7.16
CA SER A 172 -7.62 75.57 7.18
C SER A 172 -7.91 74.81 5.90
N GLY A 173 -7.59 75.39 4.73
CA GLY A 173 -7.79 74.74 3.45
C GLY A 173 -6.97 73.41 3.33
N GLN A 174 -5.76 73.35 3.92
CA GLN A 174 -4.96 72.11 3.98
C GLN A 174 -5.69 71.07 4.81
N ALA A 175 -6.23 71.43 5.99
CA ALA A 175 -6.98 70.52 6.83
C ALA A 175 -8.26 70.00 6.14
N ASP A 176 -8.93 70.87 5.36
CA ASP A 176 -10.10 70.48 4.57
C ASP A 176 -9.76 69.48 3.46
N VAL A 177 -8.61 69.66 2.79
CA VAL A 177 -8.11 68.69 1.81
C VAL A 177 -7.77 67.36 2.48
N ASP A 178 -7.09 67.38 3.62
CA ASP A 178 -6.71 66.13 4.32
C ASP A 178 -7.94 65.39 4.82
N ALA A 179 -8.99 66.08 5.32
CA ALA A 179 -10.25 65.48 5.66
C ALA A 179 -10.99 64.87 4.43
N ALA A 180 -10.99 65.61 3.31
CA ALA A 180 -11.58 65.08 2.07
C ALA A 180 -10.86 63.85 1.53
N ARG A 181 -9.51 63.81 1.64
CA ARG A 181 -8.73 62.59 1.28
C ARG A 181 -9.05 61.43 2.18
N ALA A 182 -9.22 61.60 3.46
CA ALA A 182 -9.67 60.58 4.38
C ALA A 182 -11.06 60.06 4.00
N ASN A 183 -11.97 60.96 3.60
CA ASN A 183 -13.30 60.56 3.12
C ASN A 183 -13.24 59.74 1.80
N VAL A 184 -12.36 60.11 0.85
CA VAL A 184 -12.16 59.31 -0.36
C VAL A 184 -11.61 57.94 0.02
N ALA A 185 -10.62 57.80 0.88
CA ALA A 185 -10.10 56.53 1.32
C ALA A 185 -11.17 55.65 1.99
N ALA A 186 -12.04 56.23 2.84
CA ALA A 186 -13.16 55.55 3.44
C ALA A 186 -14.19 55.04 2.39
N ALA A 187 -14.49 55.87 1.39
CA ALA A 187 -15.37 55.49 0.30
C ALA A 187 -14.78 54.40 -0.59
N GLU A 188 -13.48 54.41 -0.86
CA GLU A 188 -12.77 53.35 -1.59
C GLU A 188 -12.82 52.04 -0.81
N ALA A 189 -12.61 52.05 0.49
CA ALA A 189 -12.74 50.86 1.32
C ALA A 189 -14.17 50.28 1.28
N ASN A 190 -15.21 51.15 1.28
CA ASN A 190 -16.59 50.69 1.12
C ASN A 190 -16.88 50.07 -0.23
N VAL A 191 -16.34 50.60 -1.32
CA VAL A 191 -16.41 50.01 -2.67
C VAL A 191 -15.76 48.64 -2.67
N ALA A 192 -14.56 48.53 -2.10
CA ALA A 192 -13.83 47.26 -2.03
C ALA A 192 -14.64 46.19 -1.24
N ALA A 193 -15.22 46.57 -0.11
CA ALA A 193 -16.05 45.66 0.69
C ALA A 193 -17.30 45.18 -0.07
N ASN A 194 -18.02 46.09 -0.75
CA ASN A 194 -19.18 45.75 -1.54
C ASN A 194 -18.83 44.91 -2.78
N LYS A 195 -17.67 45.14 -3.43
CA LYS A 195 -17.18 44.33 -4.51
C LYS A 195 -16.89 42.89 -4.04
N ALA A 196 -16.26 42.73 -2.89
CA ALA A 196 -16.04 41.39 -2.30
C ALA A 196 -17.36 40.69 -1.98
N ASN A 197 -18.39 41.41 -1.55
CA ASN A 197 -19.72 40.85 -1.34
C ASN A 197 -20.38 40.38 -2.65
N VAL A 198 -20.26 41.13 -3.73
CA VAL A 198 -20.73 40.70 -5.05
C VAL A 198 -20.00 39.41 -5.49
N GLU A 199 -18.69 39.36 -5.37
CA GLU A 199 -17.88 38.17 -5.71
C GLU A 199 -18.31 36.95 -4.89
N ARG A 200 -18.62 37.12 -3.61
CA ARG A 200 -19.13 36.04 -2.75
C ARG A 200 -20.45 35.46 -3.30
N ILE A 201 -21.41 36.30 -3.70
CA ILE A 201 -22.69 35.84 -4.25
C ILE A 201 -22.51 35.20 -5.62
N VAL A 202 -21.64 35.74 -6.49
CA VAL A 202 -21.33 35.15 -7.79
C VAL A 202 -20.71 33.75 -7.61
N ASN A 203 -19.83 33.58 -6.63
CA ASN A 203 -19.25 32.26 -6.30
C ASN A 203 -20.34 31.29 -5.83
N LEU A 204 -21.29 31.71 -4.97
CA LEU A 204 -22.42 30.88 -4.59
C LEU A 204 -23.30 30.51 -5.79
N GLN A 205 -23.57 31.46 -6.68
CA GLN A 205 -24.35 31.22 -7.91
C GLN A 205 -23.65 30.20 -8.83
N SER A 206 -22.31 30.15 -8.85
CA SER A 206 -21.59 29.16 -9.65
C SER A 206 -21.97 27.72 -9.31
N PHE A 207 -22.41 27.46 -8.06
CA PHE A 207 -22.84 26.14 -7.59
C PHE A 207 -24.24 25.74 -8.05
N GLN A 208 -24.99 26.61 -8.73
CA GLN A 208 -26.21 26.23 -9.45
C GLN A 208 -25.91 25.13 -10.48
N LYS A 209 -24.70 25.11 -11.03
CA LYS A 209 -24.24 24.09 -12.00
C LYS A 209 -23.44 23.02 -11.27
N VAL A 210 -24.05 21.87 -11.06
CA VAL A 210 -23.37 20.70 -10.50
C VAL A 210 -22.44 20.13 -11.58
N ARG A 211 -21.14 20.08 -11.30
CA ARG A 211 -20.12 19.64 -12.26
C ARG A 211 -19.39 18.38 -11.77
N ALA A 212 -18.94 17.56 -12.73
CA ALA A 212 -18.06 16.43 -12.46
C ALA A 212 -16.67 16.92 -12.06
N PRO A 213 -16.10 16.47 -10.92
CA PRO A 213 -14.76 16.86 -10.47
C PRO A 213 -13.64 16.17 -11.27
N PHE A 214 -13.92 15.00 -11.86
CA PHE A 214 -13.00 14.21 -12.70
C PHE A 214 -13.77 13.48 -13.79
N ALA A 215 -13.07 12.87 -14.74
CA ALA A 215 -13.69 12.04 -15.76
C ALA A 215 -14.04 10.65 -15.18
N GLY A 216 -15.24 10.14 -15.47
CA GLY A 216 -15.70 8.86 -14.95
C GLY A 216 -17.11 8.51 -15.38
N VAL A 217 -17.72 7.57 -14.68
CA VAL A 217 -19.09 7.07 -14.93
C VAL A 217 -19.99 7.41 -13.74
N ILE A 218 -21.23 7.78 -14.02
CA ILE A 218 -22.25 7.99 -12.98
C ILE A 218 -22.74 6.62 -12.49
N THR A 219 -22.47 6.32 -11.22
CA THR A 219 -22.82 5.04 -10.60
C THR A 219 -24.17 5.08 -9.89
N VAL A 220 -24.52 6.21 -9.30
CA VAL A 220 -25.79 6.41 -8.58
C VAL A 220 -26.35 7.78 -8.91
N ARG A 221 -27.67 7.85 -9.04
CA ARG A 221 -28.45 9.06 -9.22
C ARG A 221 -29.65 9.05 -8.25
N ASN A 222 -29.72 10.04 -7.38
CA ASN A 222 -30.78 10.14 -6.37
C ASN A 222 -31.68 11.37 -6.57
N VAL A 223 -31.64 11.99 -7.75
CA VAL A 223 -32.34 13.23 -8.00
C VAL A 223 -33.01 13.23 -9.37
N ASP A 224 -34.22 13.80 -9.43
CA ASP A 224 -34.99 14.02 -10.66
C ASP A 224 -35.35 15.49 -10.84
N SER A 225 -35.60 15.89 -12.10
CA SER A 225 -35.99 17.26 -12.41
C SER A 225 -37.27 17.64 -11.67
N GLY A 226 -37.30 18.84 -11.07
CA GLY A 226 -38.36 19.34 -10.22
C GLY A 226 -38.23 18.99 -8.74
N ALA A 227 -37.25 18.17 -8.34
CA ALA A 227 -37.02 17.86 -6.93
C ALA A 227 -36.50 19.07 -6.15
N LEU A 228 -36.96 19.25 -4.93
CA LEU A 228 -36.40 20.22 -3.99
C LEU A 228 -35.03 19.73 -3.52
N ILE A 229 -34.04 20.57 -3.66
CA ILE A 229 -32.65 20.32 -3.28
C ILE A 229 -32.30 21.14 -2.06
N THR A 230 -31.73 20.49 -1.07
CA THR A 230 -31.17 21.13 0.12
C THR A 230 -29.67 21.01 0.14
N ALA A 231 -28.97 22.12 0.37
CA ALA A 231 -27.53 22.17 0.44
C ALA A 231 -26.97 21.40 1.65
N GLY A 232 -25.80 20.78 1.46
CA GLY A 232 -25.04 20.15 2.54
C GLY A 232 -24.81 18.65 2.35
N SER A 233 -24.00 18.09 3.26
CA SER A 233 -23.62 16.67 3.29
C SER A 233 -23.98 15.99 4.62
N GLY A 234 -24.95 16.55 5.37
CA GLY A 234 -25.42 16.00 6.66
C GLY A 234 -26.08 14.62 6.50
N SER A 235 -26.30 13.93 7.60
CA SER A 235 -26.85 12.56 7.64
C SER A 235 -28.21 12.40 6.96
N ASN A 236 -28.96 13.49 6.78
CA ASN A 236 -30.26 13.50 6.12
C ASN A 236 -30.20 13.89 4.64
N ASN A 237 -29.05 14.33 4.13
CA ASN A 237 -28.88 14.71 2.73
C ASN A 237 -28.30 13.58 1.91
N GLN A 238 -29.06 13.13 0.91
CA GLN A 238 -28.57 12.16 -0.06
C GLN A 238 -27.72 12.88 -1.13
N PRO A 239 -26.63 12.28 -1.58
CA PRO A 239 -25.87 12.82 -2.70
C PRO A 239 -26.74 12.84 -3.95
N LEU A 240 -26.65 13.91 -4.74
CA LEU A 240 -27.35 14.02 -6.02
C LEU A 240 -26.88 12.92 -6.99
N PHE A 241 -25.57 12.72 -7.06
CA PHE A 241 -24.92 11.73 -7.89
C PHE A 241 -23.78 11.06 -7.11
N ARG A 242 -23.49 9.82 -7.47
CA ARG A 242 -22.17 9.22 -7.22
C ARG A 242 -21.51 8.96 -8.54
N MET A 243 -20.20 9.13 -8.60
CA MET A 243 -19.42 8.84 -9.78
C MET A 243 -18.13 8.15 -9.42
N ALA A 244 -17.66 7.31 -10.32
CA ALA A 244 -16.42 6.53 -10.15
C ALA A 244 -15.58 6.61 -11.42
N GLN A 245 -14.27 6.63 -11.23
CA GLN A 245 -13.31 6.48 -12.32
C GLN A 245 -13.14 5.00 -12.61
N THR A 246 -13.47 4.55 -13.83
CA THR A 246 -13.50 3.12 -14.20
C THR A 246 -12.46 2.71 -15.24
N ASP A 247 -11.75 3.66 -15.85
CA ASP A 247 -10.67 3.43 -16.83
C ASP A 247 -9.44 2.75 -16.24
N SER A 248 -9.23 2.95 -14.96
CA SER A 248 -8.21 2.29 -14.13
C SER A 248 -8.84 1.82 -12.84
N LEU A 249 -8.44 0.63 -12.38
CA LEU A 249 -8.97 0.02 -11.17
C LEU A 249 -7.82 -0.29 -10.21
N ARG A 250 -8.13 -0.27 -8.93
CA ARG A 250 -7.24 -0.70 -7.85
C ARG A 250 -7.83 -1.91 -7.15
N ILE A 251 -6.98 -2.83 -6.79
CA ILE A 251 -7.35 -4.04 -6.08
C ILE A 251 -6.59 -4.06 -4.77
N PHE A 252 -7.31 -4.14 -3.67
CA PHE A 252 -6.70 -4.32 -2.36
C PHE A 252 -6.60 -5.77 -2.02
N VAL A 253 -5.38 -6.20 -1.71
CA VAL A 253 -5.03 -7.57 -1.37
C VAL A 253 -4.35 -7.58 -0.01
N ASN A 254 -4.78 -8.46 0.87
CA ASN A 254 -4.15 -8.68 2.18
C ASN A 254 -3.10 -9.78 2.06
N VAL A 255 -1.83 -9.40 2.00
CA VAL A 255 -0.70 -10.34 1.86
C VAL A 255 -0.26 -10.84 3.23
N PRO A 256 -0.25 -12.16 3.49
CA PRO A 256 0.23 -12.72 4.75
C PRO A 256 1.70 -12.38 5.02
N GLN A 257 2.06 -12.22 6.31
CA GLN A 257 3.41 -11.84 6.77
C GLN A 257 4.53 -12.68 6.15
N THR A 258 4.28 -13.96 5.89
CA THR A 258 5.26 -14.90 5.31
C THR A 258 5.73 -14.53 3.90
N PHE A 259 4.95 -13.74 3.17
CA PHE A 259 5.25 -13.35 1.78
C PHE A 259 5.67 -11.88 1.64
N VAL A 260 5.62 -11.10 2.72
CA VAL A 260 5.86 -9.66 2.69
C VAL A 260 7.22 -9.29 2.09
N ALA A 261 8.27 -10.06 2.40
CA ALA A 261 9.62 -9.80 1.89
C ALA A 261 9.76 -9.98 0.36
N MET A 262 8.80 -10.65 -0.28
CA MET A 262 8.80 -10.93 -1.73
C MET A 262 7.88 -9.99 -2.53
N ILE A 263 7.06 -9.19 -1.84
CA ILE A 263 6.15 -8.23 -2.48
C ILE A 263 6.80 -6.84 -2.46
N ALA A 264 6.99 -6.28 -3.63
CA ALA A 264 7.53 -4.93 -3.79
C ALA A 264 6.74 -4.14 -4.86
N PRO A 265 6.71 -2.81 -4.79
CA PRO A 265 6.17 -1.99 -5.86
C PRO A 265 6.81 -2.32 -7.20
N GLY A 266 5.99 -2.41 -8.26
CA GLY A 266 6.41 -2.83 -9.60
C GLY A 266 6.39 -4.35 -9.83
N LEU A 267 6.07 -5.17 -8.82
CA LEU A 267 5.91 -6.61 -9.02
C LEU A 267 4.70 -6.87 -9.94
N ALA A 268 4.92 -7.67 -10.98
CA ALA A 268 3.87 -8.08 -11.89
C ALA A 268 2.86 -9.01 -11.19
N ALA A 269 1.59 -8.80 -11.49
CA ALA A 269 0.49 -9.61 -11.01
C ALA A 269 -0.51 -9.86 -12.14
N GLU A 270 -1.24 -10.95 -12.05
CA GLU A 270 -2.36 -11.28 -12.91
C GLU A 270 -3.65 -11.30 -12.10
N ILE A 271 -4.71 -10.74 -12.66
CA ILE A 271 -6.02 -10.71 -12.04
C ILE A 271 -6.94 -11.67 -12.79
N ALA A 272 -7.51 -12.60 -12.06
CA ALA A 272 -8.55 -13.51 -12.55
C ALA A 272 -9.86 -13.17 -11.86
N VAL A 273 -10.95 -13.09 -12.63
CA VAL A 273 -12.31 -12.87 -12.14
C VAL A 273 -13.21 -13.99 -12.61
N ARG A 274 -14.15 -14.40 -11.77
CA ARG A 274 -15.04 -15.54 -12.07
C ARG A 274 -15.97 -15.27 -13.24
N GLU A 275 -16.29 -14.00 -13.49
CA GLU A 275 -17.14 -13.55 -14.59
C GLU A 275 -16.46 -13.72 -15.96
N PHE A 276 -15.13 -13.78 -15.99
CA PHE A 276 -14.32 -13.97 -17.21
C PHE A 276 -13.27 -15.09 -17.01
N PRO A 277 -13.69 -16.37 -16.89
CA PRO A 277 -12.79 -17.45 -16.48
C PRO A 277 -11.67 -17.78 -17.49
N GLN A 278 -11.81 -17.32 -18.73
CA GLN A 278 -10.80 -17.52 -19.79
C GLN A 278 -9.91 -16.28 -20.03
N ARG A 279 -10.04 -15.25 -19.20
CA ARG A 279 -9.27 -14.02 -19.33
C ARG A 279 -8.56 -13.68 -18.03
N THR A 280 -7.27 -13.41 -18.13
CA THR A 280 -6.51 -12.77 -17.08
C THR A 280 -6.20 -11.33 -17.48
N PHE A 281 -6.12 -10.45 -16.51
CA PHE A 281 -5.83 -9.04 -16.71
C PHE A 281 -4.48 -8.74 -16.07
N ALA A 282 -3.60 -8.14 -16.88
CA ALA A 282 -2.28 -7.73 -16.39
C ALA A 282 -2.41 -6.58 -15.39
N ALA A 283 -1.66 -6.68 -14.31
CA ALA A 283 -1.64 -5.71 -13.24
C ALA A 283 -0.24 -5.63 -12.62
N GLU A 284 -0.03 -4.62 -11.81
CA GLU A 284 1.22 -4.42 -11.07
C GLU A 284 0.95 -3.94 -9.65
N VAL A 285 1.84 -4.28 -8.74
CA VAL A 285 1.82 -3.75 -7.37
C VAL A 285 2.15 -2.26 -7.44
N ALA A 286 1.18 -1.41 -7.14
CA ALA A 286 1.36 0.04 -7.14
C ALA A 286 1.94 0.55 -5.82
N SER A 287 1.44 0.02 -4.69
CA SER A 287 1.89 0.41 -3.36
C SER A 287 1.65 -0.68 -2.33
N ILE A 288 2.41 -0.63 -1.25
CA ILE A 288 2.29 -1.50 -0.09
C ILE A 288 2.16 -0.66 1.17
N ALA A 289 1.39 -1.12 2.14
CA ALA A 289 1.28 -0.44 3.42
C ALA A 289 2.62 -0.43 4.17
N GLY A 290 2.90 0.62 4.92
CA GLY A 290 4.12 0.73 5.72
C GLY A 290 4.12 -0.10 7.01
N ALA A 291 3.01 -0.78 7.34
CA ALA A 291 2.85 -1.59 8.55
C ALA A 291 1.90 -2.75 8.31
N LEU A 292 2.11 -3.84 9.05
CA LEU A 292 1.19 -4.97 9.11
C LEU A 292 -0.03 -4.63 9.96
N ASP A 293 -1.18 -5.13 9.56
CA ASP A 293 -2.36 -5.17 10.42
C ASP A 293 -2.11 -6.19 11.56
N PRO A 294 -2.14 -5.75 12.83
CA PRO A 294 -1.80 -6.63 13.97
C PRO A 294 -2.85 -7.72 14.21
N ALA A 295 -4.11 -7.52 13.81
CA ALA A 295 -5.19 -8.47 14.02
C ALA A 295 -5.13 -9.62 13.01
N SER A 296 -4.94 -9.31 11.74
CA SER A 296 -4.89 -10.29 10.65
C SER A 296 -3.48 -10.76 10.31
N ARG A 297 -2.44 -10.05 10.77
CA ARG A 297 -1.02 -10.26 10.41
C ARG A 297 -0.80 -10.23 8.89
N THR A 298 -1.49 -9.34 8.22
CA THR A 298 -1.38 -9.14 6.78
C THR A 298 -0.87 -7.75 6.45
N LEU A 299 -0.25 -7.62 5.28
CA LEU A 299 0.18 -6.36 4.69
C LEU A 299 -0.81 -5.97 3.59
N LEU A 300 -1.45 -4.81 3.75
CA LEU A 300 -2.33 -4.29 2.71
C LEU A 300 -1.51 -3.87 1.49
N THR A 301 -1.82 -4.47 0.36
CA THR A 301 -1.13 -4.24 -0.92
C THR A 301 -2.13 -3.72 -1.94
N GLU A 302 -1.82 -2.60 -2.57
CA GLU A 302 -2.59 -2.05 -3.68
C GLU A 302 -1.99 -2.53 -5.00
N VAL A 303 -2.78 -3.25 -5.76
CA VAL A 303 -2.48 -3.67 -7.13
C VAL A 303 -3.29 -2.80 -8.08
N ARG A 304 -2.68 -2.29 -9.13
CA ARG A 304 -3.32 -1.43 -10.12
C ARG A 304 -3.37 -2.08 -11.48
N MET A 305 -4.50 -1.91 -12.15
CA MET A 305 -4.71 -2.40 -13.50
C MET A 305 -5.40 -1.36 -14.38
N ARG A 306 -5.18 -1.43 -15.68
CA ARG A 306 -6.00 -0.73 -16.67
C ARG A 306 -7.23 -1.55 -16.98
N ASN A 307 -8.38 -0.89 -17.06
CA ASN A 307 -9.66 -1.52 -17.37
C ASN A 307 -10.05 -1.24 -18.82
N GLU A 308 -9.38 -1.88 -19.74
CA GLU A 308 -9.63 -1.69 -21.16
C GLU A 308 -11.05 -2.12 -21.53
N GLY A 309 -11.79 -1.21 -22.13
CA GLY A 309 -13.19 -1.44 -22.56
C GLY A 309 -14.20 -1.47 -21.42
N ASP A 310 -13.85 -1.02 -20.19
CA ASP A 310 -14.70 -1.01 -18.98
C ASP A 310 -15.37 -2.37 -18.70
N LEU A 311 -14.63 -3.45 -18.93
CA LEU A 311 -15.14 -4.81 -18.75
C LEU A 311 -15.40 -5.14 -17.28
N LEU A 312 -14.54 -4.66 -16.40
CA LEU A 312 -14.64 -4.89 -14.97
C LEU A 312 -15.32 -3.71 -14.29
N ARG A 313 -16.17 -4.02 -13.33
CA ARG A 313 -16.87 -3.02 -12.52
C ARG A 313 -16.30 -2.98 -11.10
N PRO A 314 -16.12 -1.81 -10.50
CA PRO A 314 -15.80 -1.72 -9.08
C PRO A 314 -16.84 -2.47 -8.23
N GLY A 315 -16.39 -3.10 -7.14
CA GLY A 315 -17.24 -3.84 -6.21
C GLY A 315 -17.21 -5.36 -6.37
N ILE A 316 -16.59 -5.89 -7.43
CA ILE A 316 -16.41 -7.35 -7.60
C ILE A 316 -15.14 -7.83 -6.90
N TYR A 317 -15.11 -9.13 -6.58
CA TYR A 317 -13.93 -9.80 -6.05
C TYR A 317 -13.13 -10.44 -7.18
N ALA A 318 -11.82 -10.48 -7.00
CA ALA A 318 -10.89 -11.10 -7.93
C ALA A 318 -9.83 -11.90 -7.19
N ASP A 319 -9.32 -12.93 -7.86
CA ASP A 319 -8.13 -13.63 -7.42
C ASP A 319 -6.91 -12.94 -8.05
N VAL A 320 -5.99 -12.47 -7.22
CA VAL A 320 -4.75 -11.82 -7.64
C VAL A 320 -3.61 -12.82 -7.52
N LYS A 321 -2.99 -13.12 -8.63
CA LYS A 321 -1.87 -14.05 -8.77
C LYS A 321 -0.58 -13.24 -8.87
N PHE A 322 0.26 -13.32 -7.84
CA PHE A 322 1.58 -12.74 -7.81
C PHE A 322 2.61 -13.74 -8.29
N HIS A 323 3.48 -13.34 -9.21
CA HIS A 323 4.61 -14.14 -9.67
C HIS A 323 5.83 -13.85 -8.79
N LEU A 324 6.01 -14.67 -7.74
CA LEU A 324 7.10 -14.52 -6.79
C LEU A 324 8.35 -15.25 -7.30
N THR A 325 9.48 -14.58 -7.31
CA THR A 325 10.78 -15.17 -7.64
C THR A 325 11.62 -15.33 -6.38
N HIS A 326 12.25 -16.48 -6.24
CA HIS A 326 13.21 -16.78 -5.18
C HIS A 326 14.62 -16.72 -5.76
N ASP A 327 15.47 -15.83 -5.26
CA ASP A 327 16.88 -15.75 -5.68
C ASP A 327 17.65 -17.01 -5.29
N ASN A 328 17.29 -17.67 -4.20
CA ASN A 328 17.89 -18.90 -3.72
C ASN A 328 16.80 -19.88 -3.27
N PRO A 329 16.16 -20.61 -4.21
CA PRO A 329 15.10 -21.53 -3.86
C PRO A 329 15.61 -22.65 -2.95
N PRO A 330 14.84 -23.02 -1.88
CA PRO A 330 15.22 -24.06 -0.94
C PRO A 330 15.30 -25.44 -1.62
N LEU A 331 15.97 -26.37 -0.97
CA LEU A 331 15.98 -27.76 -1.40
C LEU A 331 14.75 -28.48 -0.88
N ILE A 332 14.16 -29.34 -1.70
CA ILE A 332 13.03 -30.19 -1.34
C ILE A 332 13.56 -31.62 -1.19
N ILE A 333 13.23 -32.22 -0.06
CA ILE A 333 13.53 -33.61 0.23
C ILE A 333 12.26 -34.41 0.56
N PRO A 334 12.22 -35.73 0.33
CA PRO A 334 11.14 -36.56 0.86
C PRO A 334 11.05 -36.48 2.38
N ALA A 335 9.85 -36.36 2.95
CA ALA A 335 9.66 -36.32 4.39
C ALA A 335 10.20 -37.58 5.09
N SER A 336 10.20 -38.73 4.40
CA SER A 336 10.78 -39.99 4.86
C SER A 336 12.31 -39.98 5.03
N ALA A 337 13.01 -39.02 4.42
CA ALA A 337 14.47 -38.85 4.59
C ALA A 337 14.84 -38.08 5.87
N LEU A 338 13.85 -37.47 6.54
CA LEU A 338 14.05 -36.64 7.72
C LEU A 338 14.13 -37.52 8.97
N ILE A 339 15.18 -37.32 9.76
CA ILE A 339 15.38 -37.98 11.04
C ILE A 339 15.01 -37.01 12.16
N LEU A 340 13.87 -37.26 12.81
CA LEU A 340 13.29 -36.43 13.90
C LEU A 340 13.46 -37.06 15.30
N ARG A 341 14.45 -37.92 15.51
CA ARG A 341 14.71 -38.52 16.82
C ARG A 341 15.29 -37.50 17.79
N SER A 342 15.52 -37.90 19.04
CA SER A 342 16.05 -37.07 20.14
C SER A 342 17.08 -36.04 19.69
N GLY A 343 16.66 -34.80 19.39
CA GLY A 343 17.51 -33.68 18.99
C GLY A 343 17.00 -32.86 17.80
N PRO A 344 17.85 -31.98 17.26
CA PRO A 344 17.51 -31.15 16.12
C PRO A 344 17.30 -32.00 14.85
N PRO A 345 16.48 -31.53 13.89
CA PRO A 345 16.26 -32.22 12.62
C PRO A 345 17.57 -32.47 11.87
N ARG A 346 17.73 -33.69 11.35
CA ARG A 346 18.92 -34.08 10.57
C ARG A 346 18.54 -35.02 9.43
N VAL A 347 19.38 -35.07 8.42
CA VAL A 347 19.31 -36.03 7.30
C VAL A 347 20.58 -36.86 7.26
N ALA A 348 20.47 -38.07 6.73
CA ALA A 348 21.63 -38.91 6.45
C ALA A 348 22.03 -38.77 4.98
N THR A 349 23.26 -38.36 4.73
CA THR A 349 23.85 -38.27 3.37
C THR A 349 24.91 -39.34 3.17
N VAL A 350 25.19 -39.71 1.93
CA VAL A 350 26.22 -40.66 1.62
C VAL A 350 27.38 -39.91 0.95
N GLY A 351 28.57 -40.03 1.52
CA GLY A 351 29.77 -39.45 0.93
C GLY A 351 30.27 -40.25 -0.26
N ALA A 352 31.25 -39.72 -1.00
CA ALA A 352 31.92 -40.42 -2.11
C ALA A 352 32.67 -41.71 -1.66
N ASP A 353 32.91 -41.84 -0.35
CA ASP A 353 33.49 -42.99 0.33
C ASP A 353 32.47 -44.06 0.73
N ASN A 354 31.21 -43.93 0.28
CA ASN A 354 30.06 -44.77 0.64
C ASN A 354 29.78 -44.81 2.16
N LYS A 355 30.22 -43.79 2.88
CA LYS A 355 29.96 -43.66 4.33
C LYS A 355 28.81 -42.71 4.61
N VAL A 356 28.02 -43.07 5.58
CA VAL A 356 26.90 -42.24 6.09
C VAL A 356 27.43 -41.07 6.87
N ARG A 357 26.86 -39.88 6.63
CA ARG A 357 27.12 -38.66 7.39
C ARG A 357 25.80 -38.01 7.77
N PHE A 358 25.62 -37.73 9.04
CA PHE A 358 24.45 -37.00 9.52
C PHE A 358 24.68 -35.49 9.39
N GLN A 359 23.78 -34.80 8.70
CA GLN A 359 23.82 -33.36 8.55
C GLN A 359 22.62 -32.73 9.26
N LEU A 360 22.89 -31.73 10.10
CA LEU A 360 21.86 -30.90 10.69
C LEU A 360 21.25 -30.02 9.64
N VAL A 361 19.91 -29.95 9.59
CA VAL A 361 19.19 -29.18 8.58
C VAL A 361 18.22 -28.22 9.26
N GLN A 362 18.03 -27.06 8.62
CA GLN A 362 16.96 -26.14 8.98
C GLN A 362 15.80 -26.39 8.02
N LEU A 363 14.64 -26.72 8.62
CA LEU A 363 13.44 -27.01 7.85
C LEU A 363 12.71 -25.72 7.50
N GLY A 364 12.16 -25.67 6.30
CA GLY A 364 11.22 -24.68 5.83
C GLY A 364 9.77 -25.18 5.93
N ARG A 365 9.04 -25.14 4.81
CA ARG A 365 7.64 -25.61 4.72
C ARG A 365 7.60 -27.12 4.68
N ASP A 366 6.57 -27.66 5.30
CA ASP A 366 6.20 -29.08 5.22
C ASP A 366 4.99 -29.23 4.29
N TYR A 367 5.17 -30.04 3.24
CA TYR A 367 4.11 -30.37 2.25
C TYR A 367 3.51 -31.75 2.50
N GLY A 368 3.81 -32.39 3.64
CA GLY A 368 3.35 -33.71 4.03
C GLY A 368 4.18 -34.84 3.44
N THR A 369 4.29 -34.97 2.13
CA THR A 369 5.15 -35.97 1.46
C THR A 369 6.59 -35.49 1.25
N THR A 370 6.82 -34.20 1.18
CA THR A 370 8.11 -33.56 1.00
C THR A 370 8.28 -32.38 1.98
N VAL A 371 9.51 -32.04 2.32
CA VAL A 371 9.84 -30.95 3.23
C VAL A 371 10.92 -30.08 2.62
N GLU A 372 10.78 -28.75 2.77
CA GLU A 372 11.81 -27.79 2.41
C GLU A 372 12.96 -27.80 3.39
N VAL A 373 14.18 -27.73 2.87
CA VAL A 373 15.41 -27.52 3.63
C VAL A 373 16.01 -26.18 3.21
N VAL A 374 15.99 -25.22 4.14
CA VAL A 374 16.48 -23.86 3.92
C VAL A 374 17.99 -23.76 4.06
N ALA A 375 18.57 -24.55 4.96
CA ALA A 375 20.02 -24.57 5.21
C ALA A 375 20.50 -25.93 5.72
N GLY A 376 21.82 -26.19 5.58
CA GLY A 376 22.46 -27.39 6.11
C GLY A 376 22.56 -28.56 5.14
N LEU A 377 22.06 -28.45 3.90
CA LEU A 377 22.13 -29.52 2.91
C LEU A 377 22.71 -28.99 1.58
N SER A 378 23.44 -29.85 0.88
CA SER A 378 23.97 -29.57 -0.45
C SER A 378 23.37 -30.52 -1.49
N GLU A 379 23.09 -30.00 -2.69
CA GLU A 379 22.60 -30.81 -3.82
C GLU A 379 23.57 -31.94 -4.27
N LYS A 380 24.86 -31.82 -3.93
CA LYS A 380 25.90 -32.69 -4.42
C LYS A 380 25.86 -34.09 -3.81
N TYR A 381 25.31 -34.24 -2.62
CA TYR A 381 25.36 -35.50 -1.91
C TYR A 381 23.99 -36.17 -1.92
N PRO A 382 23.94 -37.47 -2.29
CA PRO A 382 22.71 -38.23 -2.20
C PRO A 382 22.31 -38.41 -0.72
N LEU A 383 21.03 -38.28 -0.44
CA LEU A 383 20.45 -38.49 0.88
C LEU A 383 19.74 -39.86 0.94
N LEU A 384 19.72 -40.47 2.11
CA LEU A 384 18.96 -41.69 2.34
C LEU A 384 17.47 -41.38 2.41
N VAL A 385 16.70 -42.10 1.59
CA VAL A 385 15.22 -42.08 1.66
C VAL A 385 14.81 -43.21 2.63
N ALA A 386 14.15 -42.88 3.71
CA ALA A 386 13.79 -43.81 4.79
C ALA A 386 15.01 -44.52 5.43
N PRO A 387 15.88 -43.78 6.13
CA PRO A 387 17.04 -44.36 6.80
C PRO A 387 16.63 -45.39 7.88
N PRO A 388 17.30 -46.57 7.93
CA PRO A 388 17.05 -47.54 8.98
C PRO A 388 17.29 -46.98 10.39
N ASP A 389 16.62 -47.55 11.39
CA ASP A 389 16.66 -47.08 12.77
C ASP A 389 18.01 -47.29 13.47
N ASP A 390 18.79 -48.26 13.03
CA ASP A 390 20.08 -48.67 13.55
C ASP A 390 21.29 -48.04 12.83
N LEU A 391 21.03 -47.09 11.92
CA LEU A 391 22.09 -46.45 11.13
C LEU A 391 23.02 -45.62 12.03
N GLN A 392 24.35 -45.79 11.81
CA GLN A 392 25.38 -45.10 12.56
C GLN A 392 26.22 -44.16 11.68
N GLU A 393 26.76 -43.11 12.32
CA GLU A 393 27.71 -42.21 11.66
C GLU A 393 28.97 -42.96 11.19
N GLY A 394 29.35 -42.74 9.93
CA GLY A 394 30.52 -43.39 9.32
C GLY A 394 30.29 -44.83 8.85
N GLN A 395 29.09 -45.38 8.99
CA GLN A 395 28.76 -46.73 8.54
C GLN A 395 28.86 -46.84 7.01
N LEU A 396 29.50 -47.91 6.50
CA LEU A 396 29.53 -48.25 5.10
C LEU A 396 28.15 -48.74 4.65
N VAL A 397 27.66 -48.21 3.52
CA VAL A 397 26.36 -48.58 2.93
C VAL A 397 26.50 -48.87 1.44
N ARG A 398 25.65 -49.73 0.92
CA ARG A 398 25.49 -49.95 -0.52
C ARG A 398 24.27 -49.18 -0.98
N THR A 399 24.46 -48.30 -1.97
CA THR A 399 23.41 -47.41 -2.45
C THR A 399 22.63 -48.02 -3.61
N LEU A 400 21.31 -47.98 -3.53
CA LEU A 400 20.39 -48.14 -4.65
C LEU A 400 19.81 -46.77 -4.96
N THR A 401 20.02 -46.30 -6.18
CA THR A 401 19.38 -45.01 -6.59
C THR A 401 17.89 -45.27 -6.78
N ALA A 402 17.07 -44.49 -6.05
CA ALA A 402 15.63 -44.47 -6.30
C ALA A 402 15.39 -44.02 -7.75
N PRO A 403 14.47 -44.65 -8.50
CA PRO A 403 14.13 -44.14 -9.83
C PRO A 403 13.64 -42.69 -9.70
N ALA A 404 14.29 -41.81 -10.48
CA ALA A 404 13.87 -40.42 -10.57
C ALA A 404 12.43 -40.35 -11.09
N GLY A 405 11.47 -39.93 -10.25
CA GLY A 405 10.10 -39.64 -10.69
C GLY A 405 9.05 -40.65 -10.32
N SER A 406 8.70 -40.67 -9.02
CA SER A 406 7.32 -40.90 -8.63
C SER A 406 6.72 -39.54 -8.25
N ASN A 407 6.60 -38.64 -9.22
CA ASN A 407 5.68 -37.52 -9.09
C ASN A 407 4.25 -38.08 -9.10
N ALA A 408 3.71 -38.25 -7.91
CA ALA A 408 2.28 -38.42 -7.78
C ALA A 408 1.63 -37.19 -8.43
N LYS A 409 0.98 -37.39 -9.57
CA LYS A 409 -0.03 -36.47 -10.08
C LYS A 409 -1.03 -36.30 -8.96
N THR A 410 -1.10 -35.11 -8.44
CA THR A 410 -2.23 -34.65 -7.63
C THR A 410 -3.31 -34.23 -8.62
N ASP A 411 -4.41 -35.00 -8.66
CA ASP A 411 -5.69 -34.58 -9.23
C ASP A 411 -6.28 -33.40 -8.44
#